data_b54a2820a1a828a5cdf278510e5a4c2a
#
_entry.id   b54a2820a1a828a5cdf278510e5a4c2a
#
_cell.length_a   1.000
_cell.length_b   1.000
_cell.length_c   1.000
_cell.angle_alpha   90.00
_cell.angle_beta   90.00
_cell.angle_gamma   90.00
#
_symmetry.space_group_name_H-M   'P 1'
#
loop_
_entity.id
_entity.type
_entity.pdbx_description
1 polymer ?
#
loop_
_entity_poly.entity_id
_entity_poly.type
_entity_poly.pdbx_seq_one_letter_code
_entity_poly.pdbx_strand_id
1 'polypeptide(L)'
;LAGFLKTTILYFVVSIMFMAIVYSGFAIIVGGIKGLKTFWREAIPAMLTSLATCSSAASVPINMSCAKKMGVPSDVSEVTISLGTSFHKDGSAIGSVFKIMFLVSLFGINMSTGLAFKVLFVSVLATLLVSAVPIGGGTISEMLILNLMGMPVEALPILTVIATVIDAPATVLNVIGDTSVSMVTAKVIQKNK
;
A
#
# COMPACT_ATOMS: atom_id res chain seq x y z
N LEU A 1 21.22 13.65 4.39
CA LEU A 1 20.01 14.40 4.07
C LEU A 1 19.59 14.20 2.61
N ALA A 2 20.51 14.38 1.62
CA ALA A 2 20.19 14.25 0.20
C ALA A 2 19.63 12.86 -0.19
N GLY A 3 20.21 11.79 0.31
CA GLY A 3 19.71 10.41 0.08
C GLY A 3 18.31 10.19 0.62
N PHE A 4 18.00 10.70 1.80
CA PHE A 4 16.68 10.65 2.40
C PHE A 4 15.63 11.36 1.53
N LEU A 5 15.91 12.61 1.13
CA LEU A 5 15.02 13.38 0.27
C LEU A 5 14.80 12.68 -1.08
N LYS A 6 15.87 12.18 -1.70
CA LYS A 6 15.77 11.43 -2.96
C LYS A 6 14.86 10.19 -2.81
N THR A 7 15.05 9.40 -1.77
CA THR A 7 14.25 8.20 -1.51
C THR A 7 12.78 8.56 -1.32
N THR A 8 12.50 9.59 -0.53
CA THR A 8 11.13 10.05 -0.27
C THR A 8 10.45 10.55 -1.55
N ILE A 9 11.13 11.40 -2.34
CA ILE A 9 10.59 11.91 -3.61
C ILE A 9 10.31 10.75 -4.58
N LEU A 10 11.25 9.82 -4.72
CA LEU A 10 11.08 8.65 -5.59
C LEU A 10 9.91 7.78 -5.13
N TYR A 11 9.72 7.59 -3.83
CA TYR A 11 8.56 6.88 -3.31
C TYR A 11 7.25 7.56 -3.73
N PHE A 12 7.12 8.87 -3.57
CA PHE A 12 5.93 9.61 -3.99
C PHE A 12 5.67 9.48 -5.48
N VAL A 13 6.69 9.64 -6.31
CA VAL A 13 6.57 9.51 -7.78
C VAL A 13 6.09 8.10 -8.16
N VAL A 14 6.75 7.06 -7.62
CA VAL A 14 6.38 5.66 -7.91
C VAL A 14 4.97 5.35 -7.41
N SER A 15 4.60 5.84 -6.22
CA SER A 15 3.26 5.66 -5.65
C SER A 15 2.17 6.28 -6.52
N ILE A 16 2.38 7.51 -6.99
CA ILE A 16 1.43 8.19 -7.90
C ILE A 16 1.34 7.46 -9.24
N MET A 17 2.47 7.04 -9.80
CA MET A 17 2.50 6.27 -11.06
C MET A 17 1.80 4.92 -10.90
N PHE A 18 2.07 4.19 -9.82
CA PHE A 18 1.42 2.92 -9.53
C PHE A 18 -0.10 3.10 -9.44
N MET A 19 -0.54 4.05 -8.65
CA MET A 19 -1.95 4.39 -8.48
C MET A 19 -2.62 4.77 -9.81
N ALA A 20 -1.98 5.63 -10.60
CA ALA A 20 -2.50 6.07 -11.88
C ALA A 20 -2.56 4.96 -12.93
N ILE A 21 -1.59 4.04 -12.95
CA ILE A 21 -1.52 2.96 -13.94
C ILE A 21 -2.34 1.75 -13.50
N VAL A 22 -2.08 1.23 -12.30
CA VAL A 22 -2.64 -0.05 -11.87
C VAL A 22 -4.12 0.08 -11.54
N TYR A 23 -4.50 1.04 -10.69
CA TYR A 23 -5.90 1.18 -10.30
C TYR A 23 -6.78 1.73 -11.42
N SER A 24 -6.24 2.62 -12.25
CA SER A 24 -6.93 3.02 -13.49
C SER A 24 -7.10 1.84 -14.44
N GLY A 25 -6.09 1.00 -14.57
CA GLY A 25 -6.16 -0.23 -15.36
C GLY A 25 -7.29 -1.16 -14.87
N PHE A 26 -7.38 -1.42 -13.59
CA PHE A 26 -8.47 -2.20 -13.00
C PHE A 26 -9.85 -1.56 -13.25
N ALA A 27 -9.98 -0.26 -13.04
CA ALA A 27 -11.21 0.46 -13.29
C ALA A 27 -11.65 0.41 -14.77
N ILE A 28 -10.69 0.49 -15.71
CA ILE A 28 -10.94 0.35 -17.15
C ILE A 28 -11.37 -1.09 -17.48
N ILE A 29 -10.69 -2.09 -16.94
CA ILE A 29 -11.05 -3.49 -17.14
C ILE A 29 -12.49 -3.76 -16.66
N VAL A 30 -12.90 -3.16 -15.54
CA VAL A 30 -14.24 -3.35 -14.98
C VAL A 30 -15.31 -2.64 -15.79
N GLY A 31 -15.17 -1.37 -16.11
CA GLY A 31 -16.24 -0.53 -16.65
C GLY A 31 -15.82 0.38 -17.80
N GLY A 32 -14.67 0.14 -18.46
CA GLY A 32 -14.15 1.01 -19.50
C GLY A 32 -13.87 2.44 -19.02
N ILE A 33 -13.97 3.40 -19.90
CA ILE A 33 -13.74 4.83 -19.56
C ILE A 33 -14.77 5.34 -18.54
N LYS A 34 -15.99 4.83 -18.56
CA LYS A 34 -17.00 5.18 -17.55
C LYS A 34 -16.60 4.66 -16.18
N GLY A 35 -16.11 3.42 -16.10
CA GLY A 35 -15.57 2.83 -14.87
C GLY A 35 -14.41 3.64 -14.29
N LEU A 36 -13.47 4.05 -15.16
CA LEU A 36 -12.35 4.91 -14.77
C LEU A 36 -12.81 6.23 -14.15
N LYS A 37 -13.73 6.95 -14.82
CA LYS A 37 -14.27 8.21 -14.31
C LYS A 37 -15.00 8.04 -12.98
N THR A 38 -15.81 6.97 -12.86
CA THR A 38 -16.52 6.66 -11.63
C THR A 38 -15.57 6.35 -10.50
N PHE A 39 -14.55 5.51 -10.74
CA PHE A 39 -13.54 5.16 -9.75
C PHE A 39 -12.88 6.41 -9.14
N TRP A 40 -12.28 7.25 -9.98
CA TRP A 40 -11.55 8.42 -9.48
C TRP A 40 -12.46 9.44 -8.79
N ARG A 41 -13.68 9.62 -9.26
CA ARG A 41 -14.65 10.52 -8.61
C ARG A 41 -15.08 10.01 -7.24
N GLU A 42 -15.43 8.73 -7.16
CA GLU A 42 -15.98 8.16 -5.92
C GLU A 42 -14.91 7.73 -4.92
N ALA A 43 -13.63 7.58 -5.33
CA ALA A 43 -12.53 7.26 -4.44
C ALA A 43 -12.08 8.45 -3.57
N ILE A 44 -12.39 9.70 -3.97
CA ILE A 44 -11.92 10.91 -3.27
C ILE A 44 -12.20 10.90 -1.76
N PRO A 45 -13.41 10.57 -1.26
CA PRO A 45 -13.66 10.57 0.18
C PRO A 45 -12.78 9.57 0.95
N ALA A 46 -12.56 8.38 0.38
CA ALA A 46 -11.70 7.38 1.00
C ALA A 46 -10.22 7.80 0.96
N MET A 47 -9.76 8.44 -0.13
CA MET A 47 -8.42 9.03 -0.23
C MET A 47 -8.19 10.10 0.84
N LEU A 48 -9.12 11.03 1.00
CA LEU A 48 -9.00 12.11 1.98
C LEU A 48 -9.02 11.58 3.41
N THR A 49 -9.89 10.61 3.71
CA THR A 49 -9.96 9.99 5.04
C THR A 49 -8.67 9.26 5.37
N SER A 50 -8.17 8.45 4.44
CA SER A 50 -6.92 7.69 4.64
C SER A 50 -5.69 8.59 4.75
N LEU A 51 -5.64 9.67 3.96
CA LEU A 51 -4.58 10.67 4.03
C LEU A 51 -4.55 11.38 5.40
N ALA A 52 -5.74 11.75 5.91
CA ALA A 52 -5.86 12.49 7.16
C ALA A 52 -5.64 11.61 8.40
N THR A 53 -6.01 10.35 8.34
CA THR A 53 -5.97 9.43 9.50
C THR A 53 -4.73 8.55 9.54
N CYS A 54 -4.03 8.37 8.43
CA CYS A 54 -2.96 7.37 8.27
C CYS A 54 -3.41 5.96 8.75
N SER A 55 -4.72 5.66 8.62
CA SER A 55 -5.30 4.42 9.13
C SER A 55 -6.21 3.77 8.10
N SER A 56 -5.80 2.63 7.57
CA SER A 56 -6.64 1.82 6.69
C SER A 56 -7.91 1.35 7.42
N ALA A 57 -7.79 0.96 8.70
CA ALA A 57 -8.92 0.49 9.50
C ALA A 57 -9.97 1.61 9.73
N ALA A 58 -9.53 2.83 10.05
CA ALA A 58 -10.43 3.98 10.19
C ALA A 58 -11.13 4.35 8.87
N SER A 59 -10.52 3.99 7.74
CA SER A 59 -11.05 4.28 6.40
C SER A 59 -12.06 3.23 5.89
N VAL A 60 -12.20 2.06 6.55
CA VAL A 60 -13.06 0.97 6.10
C VAL A 60 -14.51 1.42 5.85
N PRO A 61 -15.21 2.12 6.77
CA PRO A 61 -16.61 2.46 6.55
C PRO A 61 -16.81 3.39 5.34
N ILE A 62 -15.93 4.39 5.18
CA ILE A 62 -16.02 5.30 4.05
C ILE A 62 -15.63 4.61 2.74
N ASN A 63 -14.64 3.72 2.78
CA ASN A 63 -14.20 2.95 1.62
C ASN A 63 -15.30 2.02 1.11
N MET A 64 -16.02 1.33 2.00
CA MET A 64 -17.21 0.52 1.63
C MET A 64 -18.31 1.40 1.00
N SER A 65 -18.54 2.60 1.53
CA SER A 65 -19.49 3.54 0.94
C SER A 65 -19.07 3.97 -0.48
N CYS A 66 -17.79 4.23 -0.70
CA CYS A 66 -17.24 4.54 -2.01
C CYS A 66 -17.41 3.38 -3.00
N ALA A 67 -17.08 2.15 -2.58
CA ALA A 67 -17.26 0.96 -3.40
C ALA A 67 -18.71 0.74 -3.82
N LYS A 68 -19.67 0.93 -2.93
CA LYS A 68 -21.11 0.87 -3.24
C LYS A 68 -21.52 1.87 -4.31
N LYS A 69 -21.03 3.12 -4.25
CA LYS A 69 -21.25 4.15 -5.28
C LYS A 69 -20.63 3.79 -6.63
N MET A 70 -19.58 2.99 -6.63
CA MET A 70 -18.95 2.44 -7.84
C MET A 70 -19.69 1.23 -8.42
N GLY A 71 -20.80 0.79 -7.78
CA GLY A 71 -21.61 -0.34 -8.22
C GLY A 71 -21.17 -1.70 -7.68
N VAL A 72 -20.31 -1.74 -6.67
CA VAL A 72 -19.92 -2.98 -5.99
C VAL A 72 -21.03 -3.41 -5.03
N PRO A 73 -21.53 -4.65 -5.09
CA PRO A 73 -22.51 -5.18 -4.14
C PRO A 73 -21.99 -5.14 -2.71
N SER A 74 -22.90 -4.94 -1.75
CA SER A 74 -22.53 -4.77 -0.33
C SER A 74 -21.81 -5.97 0.23
N ASP A 75 -22.29 -7.17 -0.04
CA ASP A 75 -21.68 -8.44 0.37
C ASP A 75 -20.24 -8.58 -0.14
N VAL A 76 -20.00 -8.21 -1.39
CA VAL A 76 -18.66 -8.22 -1.97
C VAL A 76 -17.77 -7.17 -1.31
N SER A 77 -18.24 -5.92 -1.17
CA SER A 77 -17.42 -4.85 -0.59
C SER A 77 -17.10 -5.09 0.89
N GLU A 78 -18.02 -5.66 1.66
CA GLU A 78 -17.82 -5.98 3.08
C GLU A 78 -16.71 -7.03 3.27
N VAL A 79 -16.69 -8.06 2.44
CA VAL A 79 -15.65 -9.09 2.51
C VAL A 79 -14.32 -8.59 1.97
N THR A 80 -14.33 -8.03 0.76
CA THR A 80 -13.07 -7.69 0.07
C THR A 80 -12.33 -6.53 0.74
N ILE A 81 -13.04 -5.49 1.20
CA ILE A 81 -12.41 -4.34 1.86
C ILE A 81 -11.93 -4.71 3.25
N SER A 82 -12.70 -5.51 4.01
CA SER A 82 -12.28 -5.97 5.34
C SER A 82 -11.03 -6.85 5.27
N LEU A 83 -10.99 -7.80 4.34
CA LEU A 83 -9.80 -8.63 4.11
C LEU A 83 -8.64 -7.81 3.52
N GLY A 84 -8.93 -6.94 2.55
CA GLY A 84 -7.93 -6.08 1.93
C GLY A 84 -7.22 -5.19 2.93
N THR A 85 -7.95 -4.60 3.86
CA THR A 85 -7.38 -3.79 4.96
C THR A 85 -6.27 -4.54 5.73
N SER A 86 -6.34 -5.86 5.81
CA SER A 86 -5.32 -6.70 6.47
C SER A 86 -4.26 -7.23 5.52
N PHE A 87 -4.59 -7.60 4.29
CA PHE A 87 -3.70 -8.35 3.39
C PHE A 87 -3.25 -7.60 2.15
N HIS A 88 -4.02 -6.64 1.67
CA HIS A 88 -3.71 -5.86 0.47
C HIS A 88 -3.07 -4.52 0.85
N LYS A 89 -1.76 -4.46 0.84
CA LYS A 89 -0.95 -3.35 1.36
C LYS A 89 0.09 -2.85 0.34
N ASP A 90 -0.37 -2.49 -0.85
CA ASP A 90 0.51 -2.08 -1.95
C ASP A 90 1.44 -0.92 -1.57
N GLY A 91 0.88 0.13 -0.98
CA GLY A 91 1.65 1.29 -0.56
C GLY A 91 2.70 0.97 0.51
N SER A 92 2.33 0.12 1.47
CA SER A 92 3.25 -0.33 2.53
C SER A 92 4.35 -1.23 1.98
N ALA A 93 4.02 -2.13 1.03
CA ALA A 93 4.99 -3.02 0.40
C ALA A 93 6.01 -2.22 -0.43
N ILE A 94 5.53 -1.28 -1.26
CA ILE A 94 6.39 -0.35 -2.00
C ILE A 94 7.26 0.44 -1.03
N GLY A 95 6.68 1.00 0.04
CA GLY A 95 7.41 1.72 1.08
C GLY A 95 8.50 0.90 1.74
N SER A 96 8.24 -0.39 2.00
CA SER A 96 9.24 -1.31 2.56
C SER A 96 10.42 -1.55 1.62
N VAL A 97 10.16 -1.67 0.31
CA VAL A 97 11.24 -1.73 -0.70
C VAL A 97 12.11 -0.47 -0.62
N PHE A 98 11.50 0.72 -0.61
CA PHE A 98 12.25 1.98 -0.54
C PHE A 98 13.04 2.12 0.75
N LYS A 99 12.49 1.73 1.90
CA LYS A 99 13.19 1.71 3.19
C LYS A 99 14.43 0.81 3.15
N ILE A 100 14.27 -0.42 2.64
CA ILE A 100 15.39 -1.36 2.53
C ILE A 100 16.46 -0.86 1.55
N MET A 101 16.04 -0.35 0.39
CA MET A 101 16.96 0.18 -0.61
C MET A 101 17.74 1.41 -0.11
N PHE A 102 17.11 2.24 0.70
CA PHE A 102 17.80 3.33 1.38
C PHE A 102 18.92 2.81 2.29
N LEU A 103 18.64 1.78 3.11
CA LEU A 103 19.67 1.17 3.97
C LEU A 103 20.76 0.47 3.17
N VAL A 104 20.42 -0.26 2.12
CA VAL A 104 21.40 -0.86 1.20
C VAL A 104 22.37 0.20 0.68
N SER A 105 21.85 1.35 0.26
CA SER A 105 22.65 2.47 -0.19
C SER A 105 23.47 3.11 0.95
N LEU A 106 22.87 3.26 2.12
CA LEU A 106 23.51 3.88 3.30
C LEU A 106 24.70 3.07 3.79
N PHE A 107 24.56 1.74 3.80
CA PHE A 107 25.64 0.83 4.23
C PHE A 107 26.59 0.42 3.10
N GLY A 108 26.43 0.97 1.90
CA GLY A 108 27.30 0.67 0.75
C GLY A 108 27.24 -0.78 0.31
N ILE A 109 26.11 -1.47 0.52
CA ILE A 109 25.94 -2.88 0.14
C ILE A 109 25.75 -2.97 -1.37
N ASN A 110 26.56 -3.80 -2.03
CA ASN A 110 26.48 -4.01 -3.46
C ASN A 110 25.21 -4.77 -3.82
N MET A 111 24.44 -4.23 -4.78
CA MET A 111 23.24 -4.86 -5.27
C MET A 111 23.58 -6.10 -6.11
N SER A 112 23.03 -7.24 -5.72
CA SER A 112 23.06 -8.49 -6.50
C SER A 112 21.64 -8.95 -6.81
N THR A 113 21.50 -9.84 -7.78
CA THR A 113 20.19 -10.44 -8.11
C THR A 113 19.56 -11.13 -6.89
N GLY A 114 20.38 -11.88 -6.12
CA GLY A 114 19.91 -12.51 -4.88
C GLY A 114 19.43 -11.52 -3.84
N LEU A 115 20.15 -10.38 -3.66
CA LEU A 115 19.73 -9.32 -2.77
C LEU A 115 18.42 -8.69 -3.24
N ALA A 116 18.23 -8.46 -4.54
CA ALA A 116 16.98 -7.93 -5.09
C ALA A 116 15.78 -8.82 -4.75
N PHE A 117 15.89 -10.13 -4.94
CA PHE A 117 14.85 -11.08 -4.53
C PHE A 117 14.60 -11.04 -3.02
N LYS A 118 15.67 -10.99 -2.21
CA LYS A 118 15.56 -10.87 -0.75
C LYS A 118 14.82 -9.59 -0.35
N VAL A 119 15.13 -8.45 -0.96
CA VAL A 119 14.43 -7.17 -0.72
C VAL A 119 12.93 -7.30 -1.00
N LEU A 120 12.54 -7.83 -2.16
CA LEU A 120 11.14 -8.02 -2.50
C LEU A 120 10.44 -8.96 -1.52
N PHE A 121 11.04 -10.10 -1.21
CA PHE A 121 10.47 -11.07 -0.28
C PHE A 121 10.29 -10.49 1.12
N VAL A 122 11.32 -9.85 1.67
CA VAL A 122 11.28 -9.23 3.00
C VAL A 122 10.26 -8.09 3.04
N SER A 123 10.15 -7.28 1.98
CA SER A 123 9.18 -6.19 1.91
C SER A 123 7.73 -6.70 1.99
N VAL A 124 7.40 -7.74 1.25
CA VAL A 124 6.06 -8.36 1.29
C VAL A 124 5.82 -9.03 2.63
N LEU A 125 6.77 -9.83 3.12
CA LEU A 125 6.64 -10.57 4.37
C LEU A 125 6.46 -9.63 5.57
N ALA A 126 7.31 -8.59 5.70
CA ALA A 126 7.20 -7.61 6.78
C ALA A 126 5.85 -6.87 6.75
N THR A 127 5.35 -6.55 5.55
CA THR A 127 4.07 -5.86 5.39
C THR A 127 2.90 -6.75 5.81
N LEU A 128 2.89 -8.03 5.45
CA LEU A 128 1.81 -8.98 5.77
C LEU A 128 1.80 -9.34 7.25
N LEU A 129 2.96 -9.65 7.83
CA LEU A 129 3.05 -10.07 9.25
C LEU A 129 2.63 -8.97 10.22
N VAL A 130 2.90 -7.72 9.87
CA VAL A 130 2.57 -6.57 10.73
C VAL A 130 1.12 -6.16 10.64
N SER A 131 0.42 -6.50 9.57
CA SER A 131 -1.02 -6.26 9.46
C SER A 131 -1.84 -6.96 10.55
N ALA A 132 -1.30 -8.01 11.16
CA ALA A 132 -1.93 -8.73 12.26
C ALA A 132 -1.70 -8.07 13.64
N VAL A 133 -0.88 -7.01 13.74
CA VAL A 133 -0.55 -6.37 15.01
C VAL A 133 -1.37 -5.10 15.20
N PRO A 134 -2.23 -5.03 16.24
CA PRO A 134 -3.18 -3.92 16.38
C PRO A 134 -2.54 -2.59 16.82
N ILE A 135 -1.36 -2.60 17.44
CA ILE A 135 -0.68 -1.41 17.98
C ILE A 135 0.82 -1.50 17.70
N GLY A 136 1.42 -0.38 17.27
CA GLY A 136 2.86 -0.28 17.07
C GLY A 136 3.37 -0.99 15.81
N GLY A 137 2.49 -1.32 14.87
CA GLY A 137 2.80 -2.09 13.67
C GLY A 137 3.96 -1.53 12.84
N GLY A 138 4.09 -0.21 12.75
CA GLY A 138 5.19 0.42 12.01
C GLY A 138 6.56 0.01 12.55
N THR A 139 6.82 0.23 13.82
CA THR A 139 8.11 -0.09 14.46
C THR A 139 8.42 -1.59 14.42
N ILE A 140 7.41 -2.45 14.59
CA ILE A 140 7.58 -3.90 14.48
C ILE A 140 7.97 -4.31 13.05
N SER A 141 7.34 -3.70 12.03
CA SER A 141 7.72 -3.91 10.63
C SER A 141 9.19 -3.55 10.37
N GLU A 142 9.63 -2.42 10.90
CA GLU A 142 10.99 -1.93 10.73
C GLU A 142 12.01 -2.81 11.43
N MET A 143 11.73 -3.24 12.66
CA MET A 143 12.57 -4.21 13.37
C MET A 143 12.64 -5.55 12.62
N LEU A 144 11.53 -6.02 12.07
CA LEU A 144 11.49 -7.25 11.28
C LEU A 144 12.33 -7.10 9.99
N ILE A 145 12.22 -5.97 9.30
CA ILE A 145 13.06 -5.66 8.14
C ILE A 145 14.53 -5.71 8.49
N LEU A 146 14.96 -5.03 9.57
CA LEU A 146 16.36 -5.02 9.99
C LEU A 146 16.86 -6.44 10.29
N ASN A 147 16.07 -7.20 11.03
CA ASN A 147 16.43 -8.58 11.42
C ASN A 147 16.55 -9.50 10.20
N LEU A 148 15.55 -9.51 9.32
CA LEU A 148 15.55 -10.36 8.12
C LEU A 148 16.61 -9.95 7.10
N MET A 149 16.93 -8.66 7.03
CA MET A 149 18.01 -8.17 6.16
C MET A 149 19.40 -8.38 6.76
N GLY A 150 19.51 -8.66 8.07
CA GLY A 150 20.78 -8.77 8.78
C GLY A 150 21.45 -7.40 8.96
N MET A 151 20.64 -6.35 9.13
CA MET A 151 21.12 -4.97 9.31
C MET A 151 21.11 -4.58 10.80
N PRO A 152 21.98 -3.64 11.21
CA PRO A 152 22.10 -3.25 12.62
C PRO A 152 20.82 -2.55 13.10
N VAL A 153 20.43 -2.86 14.34
CA VAL A 153 19.21 -2.31 14.98
C VAL A 153 19.31 -0.79 15.18
N GLU A 154 20.52 -0.25 15.22
CA GLU A 154 20.82 1.18 15.30
C GLU A 154 20.27 1.97 14.11
N ALA A 155 19.95 1.31 13.01
CA ALA A 155 19.29 1.91 11.85
C ALA A 155 17.77 2.13 12.05
N LEU A 156 17.18 1.60 13.12
CA LEU A 156 15.74 1.71 13.40
C LEU A 156 15.23 3.17 13.38
N PRO A 157 15.87 4.15 14.04
CA PRO A 157 15.40 5.53 14.02
C PRO A 157 15.30 6.12 12.61
N ILE A 158 16.24 5.76 11.73
CA ILE A 158 16.24 6.23 10.34
C ILE A 158 15.04 5.64 9.58
N LEU A 159 14.77 4.34 9.75
CA LEU A 159 13.60 3.70 9.13
C LEU A 159 12.30 4.30 9.63
N THR A 160 12.20 4.57 10.93
CA THR A 160 11.01 5.18 11.53
C THR A 160 10.74 6.57 10.97
N VAL A 161 11.77 7.39 10.76
CA VAL A 161 11.61 8.71 10.12
C VAL A 161 11.10 8.56 8.68
N ILE A 162 11.67 7.65 7.89
CA ILE A 162 11.19 7.40 6.52
C ILE A 162 9.74 6.92 6.56
N ALA A 163 9.43 5.95 7.41
CA ALA A 163 8.08 5.38 7.53
C ALA A 163 7.04 6.45 7.86
N THR A 164 7.33 7.33 8.82
CA THR A 164 6.43 8.43 9.21
C THR A 164 6.12 9.37 8.04
N VAL A 165 7.11 9.68 7.22
CA VAL A 165 6.93 10.60 6.08
C VAL A 165 6.10 9.96 4.97
N ILE A 166 6.26 8.65 4.73
CA ILE A 166 5.56 7.95 3.65
C ILE A 166 4.23 7.33 4.08
N ASP A 167 3.87 7.35 5.36
CA ASP A 167 2.71 6.64 5.90
C ASP A 167 1.39 7.10 5.28
N ALA A 168 1.17 8.40 5.20
CA ALA A 168 -0.06 8.95 4.64
C ALA A 168 -0.29 8.53 3.17
N PRO A 169 0.64 8.71 2.23
CA PRO A 169 0.48 8.23 0.86
C PRO A 169 0.43 6.70 0.76
N ALA A 170 1.16 5.97 1.61
CA ALA A 170 1.07 4.51 1.66
C ALA A 170 -0.34 4.04 2.04
N THR A 171 -0.95 4.69 3.03
CA THR A 171 -2.31 4.39 3.46
C THR A 171 -3.34 4.71 2.38
N VAL A 172 -3.15 5.79 1.63
CA VAL A 172 -4.01 6.11 0.47
C VAL A 172 -3.98 4.97 -0.56
N LEU A 173 -2.77 4.51 -0.95
CA LEU A 173 -2.65 3.39 -1.89
C LEU A 173 -3.34 2.14 -1.36
N ASN A 174 -3.08 1.77 -0.12
CA ASN A 174 -3.69 0.58 0.48
C ASN A 174 -5.23 0.66 0.39
N VAL A 175 -5.82 1.77 0.82
CA VAL A 175 -7.27 1.95 0.92
C VAL A 175 -7.95 1.96 -0.46
N ILE A 176 -7.45 2.73 -1.42
CA ILE A 176 -8.08 2.75 -2.75
C ILE A 176 -7.75 1.52 -3.58
N GLY A 177 -6.64 0.85 -3.28
CA GLY A 177 -6.32 -0.46 -3.82
C GLY A 177 -7.39 -1.48 -3.43
N ASP A 178 -7.81 -1.53 -2.17
CA ASP A 178 -8.92 -2.37 -1.71
C ASP A 178 -10.19 -2.12 -2.50
N THR A 179 -10.53 -0.85 -2.76
CA THR A 179 -11.68 -0.48 -3.59
C THR A 179 -11.55 -1.01 -5.01
N SER A 180 -10.38 -0.85 -5.62
CA SER A 180 -10.13 -1.29 -7.01
C SER A 180 -10.24 -2.80 -7.15
N VAL A 181 -9.69 -3.56 -6.20
CA VAL A 181 -9.81 -5.03 -6.13
C VAL A 181 -11.26 -5.45 -5.89
N SER A 182 -11.99 -4.73 -5.03
CA SER A 182 -13.42 -4.97 -4.79
C SER A 182 -14.25 -4.85 -6.07
N MET A 183 -13.97 -3.85 -6.91
CA MET A 183 -14.61 -3.69 -8.22
C MET A 183 -14.30 -4.86 -9.16
N VAL A 184 -13.06 -5.30 -9.23
CA VAL A 184 -12.65 -6.45 -10.07
C VAL A 184 -13.34 -7.72 -9.59
N THR A 185 -13.34 -7.97 -8.29
CA THR A 185 -14.00 -9.14 -7.68
C THR A 185 -15.49 -9.17 -7.98
N ALA A 186 -16.18 -8.02 -7.83
CA ALA A 186 -17.60 -7.92 -8.17
C ALA A 186 -17.87 -8.28 -9.63
N LYS A 187 -17.04 -7.79 -10.55
CA LYS A 187 -17.19 -8.13 -11.98
C LYS A 187 -17.00 -9.61 -12.25
N VAL A 188 -16.01 -10.24 -11.63
CA VAL A 188 -15.75 -11.69 -11.81
C VAL A 188 -16.93 -12.52 -11.30
N ILE A 189 -17.47 -12.19 -10.11
CA ILE A 189 -18.63 -12.87 -9.55
C ILE A 189 -19.88 -12.72 -10.44
N GLN A 190 -20.14 -11.51 -10.95
CA GLN A 190 -21.27 -11.24 -11.83
C GLN A 190 -21.18 -11.95 -13.17
N LYS A 191 -19.98 -12.19 -13.70
CA LYS A 191 -19.78 -12.91 -14.95
C LYS A 191 -20.05 -14.42 -14.82
N ASN A 192 -19.95 -14.94 -13.61
CA ASN A 192 -20.11 -16.37 -13.32
C ASN A 192 -21.55 -16.74 -12.83
N LYS A 193 -22.43 -15.75 -12.75
CA LYS A 193 -23.88 -15.93 -12.53
C LYS A 193 -24.65 -15.85 -13.84
#